data_7147a01e23c121fdbd41e48971b76ac8
#
_entry.id   7147a01e23c121fdbd41e48971b76ac8
#
_cell.length_a   1.000
_cell.length_b   1.000
_cell.length_c   1.000
_cell.angle_alpha   90.00
_cell.angle_beta   90.00
_cell.angle_gamma   90.00
#
_symmetry.space_group_name_H-M   'P 1'
#
loop_
_entity.id
_entity.type
_entity.pdbx_description
1 polymer ?
#
loop_
_entity_poly.entity_id
_entity_poly.type
_entity_poly.pdbx_seq_one_letter_code
_entity_poly.pdbx_strand_id
1 'polypeptide(L)'
;MDKCNLNLKKYIGTKVVEARPMYEIDAESIGYARKNIDNHEWRNGYHVRYTNPDGSFYDSWSPKDVFEEAYRIADSPKDMIKIELSNIAYKLIKLRHFLYVREHSVDAVGVCQYSLIVAQEHIMQSYKDILEKRLSFFENTCSENSSIKK
;
A
#
# COMPACT_ATOMS: atom_id res chain seq x y z
N MET A 1 38.31 5.35 3.41
CA MET A 1 37.22 5.90 2.55
C MET A 1 36.06 6.27 3.47
N ASP A 2 35.93 7.55 3.74
CA ASP A 2 34.86 8.07 4.60
C ASP A 2 33.53 7.83 3.91
N LYS A 3 32.66 7.00 4.55
CA LYS A 3 31.26 6.91 4.15
C LYS A 3 30.66 8.29 4.38
N CYS A 4 30.43 9.03 3.30
CA CYS A 4 29.69 10.28 3.32
C CYS A 4 28.43 10.04 4.15
N ASN A 5 28.31 10.75 5.26
CA ASN A 5 27.14 10.69 6.13
C ASN A 5 25.99 11.38 5.40
N LEU A 6 25.37 10.63 4.48
CA LEU A 6 24.21 11.10 3.70
C LEU A 6 23.05 11.31 4.69
N ASN A 7 22.70 12.56 4.90
CA ASN A 7 21.56 12.93 5.74
C ASN A 7 20.25 12.57 5.02
N LEU A 8 19.93 11.25 4.98
CA LEU A 8 18.77 10.72 4.29
C LEU A 8 17.49 11.01 5.07
N LYS A 9 16.52 11.61 4.40
CA LYS A 9 15.17 11.83 4.91
C LYS A 9 14.25 10.72 4.43
N LYS A 10 13.24 10.38 5.23
CA LYS A 10 12.18 9.43 4.84
C LYS A 10 11.11 10.16 4.03
N TYR A 11 10.73 9.56 2.90
CA TYR A 11 9.64 10.02 2.05
C TYR A 11 8.63 8.90 1.87
N ILE A 12 7.35 9.25 1.78
CA ILE A 12 6.26 8.32 1.47
C ILE A 12 5.78 8.65 0.06
N GLY A 13 5.81 7.64 -0.83
CA GLY A 13 5.29 7.77 -2.19
C GLY A 13 3.79 7.52 -2.24
N THR A 14 3.11 8.25 -3.14
CA THR A 14 1.66 8.13 -3.38
C THR A 14 1.34 7.89 -4.87
N LYS A 15 2.33 7.45 -5.67
CA LYS A 15 2.13 7.23 -7.10
C LYS A 15 1.19 6.06 -7.36
N VAL A 16 0.24 6.28 -8.27
CA VAL A 16 -0.51 5.22 -8.95
C VAL A 16 0.30 4.80 -10.17
N VAL A 17 0.40 3.50 -10.41
CA VAL A 17 1.13 2.92 -11.55
C VAL A 17 0.26 1.86 -12.23
N GLU A 18 0.52 1.61 -13.50
CA GLU A 18 -0.03 0.47 -14.22
C GLU A 18 1.01 -0.65 -14.21
N ALA A 19 0.59 -1.88 -13.91
CA ALA A 19 1.53 -2.99 -13.87
C ALA A 19 0.89 -4.31 -14.31
N ARG A 20 1.73 -5.23 -14.81
CA ARG A 20 1.36 -6.61 -15.12
C ARG A 20 2.47 -7.56 -14.70
N PRO A 21 2.15 -8.82 -14.35
CA PRO A 21 3.16 -9.84 -14.11
C PRO A 21 4.07 -10.02 -15.31
N MET A 22 5.39 -10.11 -15.08
CA MET A 22 6.40 -10.33 -16.10
C MET A 22 7.65 -10.94 -15.48
N TYR A 23 8.22 -11.95 -16.13
CA TYR A 23 9.51 -12.49 -15.73
C TYR A 23 10.65 -11.52 -16.04
N GLU A 24 11.72 -11.57 -15.24
CA GLU A 24 12.90 -10.71 -15.42
C GLU A 24 13.54 -10.91 -16.80
N ILE A 25 13.64 -12.16 -17.27
CA ILE A 25 14.24 -12.47 -18.57
C ILE A 25 13.47 -11.84 -19.73
N ASP A 26 12.14 -11.78 -19.64
CA ASP A 26 11.31 -11.11 -20.65
C ASP A 26 11.54 -9.60 -20.61
N ALA A 27 11.65 -9.03 -19.42
CA ALA A 27 11.93 -7.61 -19.22
C ALA A 27 13.33 -7.22 -19.72
N GLU A 28 14.33 -8.07 -19.52
CA GLU A 28 15.67 -7.88 -20.07
C GLU A 28 15.68 -7.89 -21.61
N SER A 29 14.91 -8.79 -22.22
CA SER A 29 14.84 -8.93 -23.69
C SER A 29 14.28 -7.69 -24.37
N ILE A 30 13.39 -6.96 -23.70
CA ILE A 30 12.73 -5.75 -24.22
C ILE A 30 13.30 -4.44 -23.62
N GLY A 31 14.34 -4.55 -22.77
CA GLY A 31 15.06 -3.40 -22.22
C GLY A 31 14.44 -2.74 -20.99
N TYR A 32 13.47 -3.37 -20.30
CA TYR A 32 12.85 -2.86 -19.07
C TYR A 32 13.65 -3.21 -17.81
N ALA A 33 14.50 -4.22 -17.88
CA ALA A 33 15.46 -4.58 -16.84
C ALA A 33 16.89 -4.55 -17.40
N ARG A 34 17.87 -4.32 -16.52
CA ARG A 34 19.28 -4.46 -16.88
C ARG A 34 19.64 -5.93 -16.98
N LYS A 35 20.42 -6.30 -17.96
CA LYS A 35 20.94 -7.67 -18.09
C LYS A 35 21.73 -8.04 -16.85
N ASN A 36 21.30 -9.09 -16.18
CA ASN A 36 22.02 -9.67 -15.06
C ASN A 36 22.99 -10.72 -15.61
N ILE A 37 24.29 -10.42 -15.59
CA ILE A 37 25.33 -11.27 -16.17
C ILE A 37 25.57 -12.54 -15.35
N ASP A 38 25.23 -12.51 -14.07
CA ASP A 38 25.61 -13.56 -13.12
C ASP A 38 24.48 -14.54 -12.76
N ASN A 39 23.25 -14.25 -13.12
CA ASN A 39 22.13 -15.10 -12.69
C ASN A 39 21.01 -15.12 -13.72
N HIS A 40 20.90 -16.22 -14.46
CA HIS A 40 19.80 -16.48 -15.40
C HIS A 40 18.58 -17.07 -14.69
N GLU A 41 18.29 -16.65 -13.48
CA GLU A 41 17.10 -17.10 -12.78
C GLU A 41 15.85 -16.42 -13.35
N TRP A 42 14.80 -17.21 -13.54
CA TRP A 42 13.48 -16.76 -13.95
C TRP A 42 12.77 -16.08 -12.76
N ARG A 43 13.28 -14.94 -12.32
CA ARG A 43 12.65 -14.22 -11.23
C ARG A 43 11.29 -13.68 -11.65
N ASN A 44 10.31 -13.91 -10.78
CA ASN A 44 8.99 -13.31 -10.92
C ASN A 44 9.05 -11.83 -10.56
N GLY A 45 8.31 -11.03 -11.31
CA GLY A 45 8.19 -9.60 -11.06
C GLY A 45 7.04 -8.98 -11.84
N TYR A 46 7.14 -7.69 -12.01
CA TYR A 46 6.13 -6.89 -12.69
C TYR A 46 6.79 -5.94 -13.70
N HIS A 47 6.25 -5.88 -14.90
CA HIS A 47 6.40 -4.71 -15.75
C HIS A 47 5.57 -3.59 -15.16
N VAL A 48 6.20 -2.45 -14.90
CA VAL A 48 5.58 -1.29 -14.25
C VAL A 48 5.69 -0.09 -15.18
N ARG A 49 4.56 0.52 -15.47
CA ARG A 49 4.48 1.78 -16.22
C ARG A 49 4.26 2.95 -15.31
N TYR A 50 5.14 3.91 -15.38
CA TYR A 50 5.07 5.17 -14.65
C TYR A 50 4.64 6.28 -15.61
N THR A 51 3.51 6.92 -15.32
CA THR A 51 3.04 8.07 -16.08
C THR A 51 3.47 9.36 -15.40
N ASN A 52 4.06 10.26 -16.18
CA ASN A 52 4.46 11.58 -15.73
C ASN A 52 3.29 12.58 -15.81
N PRO A 53 3.36 13.72 -15.08
CA PRO A 53 2.32 14.74 -15.14
C PRO A 53 2.08 15.36 -16.52
N ASP A 54 3.06 15.30 -17.41
CA ASP A 54 2.97 15.77 -18.80
C ASP A 54 2.34 14.74 -19.76
N GLY A 55 1.92 13.57 -19.25
CA GLY A 55 1.35 12.48 -20.02
C GLY A 55 2.38 11.55 -20.66
N SER A 56 3.67 11.84 -20.56
CA SER A 56 4.72 10.90 -20.95
C SER A 56 4.79 9.73 -19.97
N PHE A 57 5.33 8.58 -20.43
CA PHE A 57 5.50 7.42 -19.57
C PHE A 57 6.87 6.77 -19.77
N TYR A 58 7.30 6.02 -18.78
CA TYR A 58 8.42 5.11 -18.90
C TYR A 58 8.08 3.75 -18.29
N ASP A 59 8.63 2.73 -18.88
CA ASP A 59 8.45 1.34 -18.48
C ASP A 59 9.69 0.85 -17.72
N SER A 60 9.47 0.06 -16.71
CA SER A 60 10.51 -0.55 -15.87
C SER A 60 10.07 -1.93 -15.41
N TRP A 61 10.98 -2.71 -14.87
CA TRP A 61 10.68 -3.96 -14.22
C TRP A 61 11.02 -3.87 -12.73
N SER A 62 10.19 -4.52 -11.90
CA SER A 62 10.39 -4.62 -10.45
C SER A 62 10.24 -6.07 -9.99
N PRO A 63 11.11 -6.57 -9.10
CA PRO A 63 10.92 -7.86 -8.46
C PRO A 63 9.57 -7.94 -7.75
N LYS A 64 8.98 -9.14 -7.70
CA LYS A 64 7.64 -9.38 -7.16
C LYS A 64 7.50 -8.89 -5.72
N ASP A 65 8.41 -9.29 -4.85
CA ASP A 65 8.44 -8.94 -3.44
C ASP A 65 8.50 -7.42 -3.23
N VAL A 66 9.40 -6.75 -3.95
CA VAL A 66 9.56 -5.29 -3.90
C VAL A 66 8.32 -4.56 -4.39
N PHE A 67 7.71 -5.06 -5.48
CA PHE A 67 6.51 -4.44 -6.04
C PHE A 67 5.30 -4.63 -5.11
N GLU A 68 5.04 -5.85 -4.64
CA GLU A 68 3.89 -6.17 -3.79
C GLU A 68 3.98 -5.56 -2.38
N GLU A 69 5.19 -5.23 -1.91
CA GLU A 69 5.38 -4.44 -0.68
C GLU A 69 4.91 -2.99 -0.87
N ALA A 70 5.19 -2.39 -2.04
CA ALA A 70 4.92 -0.98 -2.33
C ALA A 70 3.52 -0.71 -2.89
N TYR A 71 2.97 -1.66 -3.67
CA TYR A 71 1.75 -1.47 -4.44
C TYR A 71 0.71 -2.55 -4.14
N ARG A 72 -0.57 -2.16 -4.23
CA ARG A 72 -1.71 -3.06 -4.11
C ARG A 72 -2.64 -2.86 -5.29
N ILE A 73 -3.32 -3.95 -5.70
CA ILE A 73 -4.33 -3.90 -6.78
C ILE A 73 -5.43 -2.90 -6.40
N ALA A 74 -5.74 -2.00 -7.32
CA ALA A 74 -6.74 -0.94 -7.16
C ALA A 74 -7.68 -0.84 -8.37
N ASP A 75 -8.03 -1.98 -8.98
CA ASP A 75 -8.81 -2.04 -10.22
C ASP A 75 -10.31 -1.90 -10.00
N SER A 76 -10.78 -2.15 -8.78
CA SER A 76 -12.20 -2.13 -8.45
C SER A 76 -12.49 -1.28 -7.21
N PRO A 77 -13.75 -0.78 -7.06
CA PRO A 77 -14.18 -0.13 -5.82
C PRO A 77 -13.97 -1.00 -4.57
N LYS A 78 -14.11 -2.34 -4.70
CA LYS A 78 -13.84 -3.31 -3.64
C LYS A 78 -12.35 -3.29 -3.23
N ASP A 79 -11.45 -3.23 -4.19
CA ASP A 79 -10.01 -3.18 -3.92
C ASP A 79 -9.61 -1.87 -3.23
N MET A 80 -10.20 -0.76 -3.66
CA MET A 80 -10.00 0.54 -3.01
C MET A 80 -10.43 0.50 -1.54
N ILE A 81 -11.59 -0.10 -1.23
CA ILE A 81 -12.04 -0.26 0.16
C ILE A 81 -11.08 -1.13 0.97
N LYS A 82 -10.56 -2.22 0.40
CA LYS A 82 -9.56 -3.08 1.07
C LYS A 82 -8.27 -2.33 1.38
N ILE A 83 -7.78 -1.52 0.44
CA ILE A 83 -6.58 -0.70 0.64
C ILE A 83 -6.82 0.29 1.79
N GLU A 84 -7.94 0.98 1.76
CA GLU A 84 -8.31 1.99 2.76
C GLU A 84 -8.50 1.36 4.15
N LEU A 85 -9.18 0.21 4.21
CA LEU A 85 -9.35 -0.58 5.43
C LEU A 85 -8.00 -1.03 6.02
N SER A 86 -7.08 -1.52 5.19
CA SER A 86 -5.74 -1.91 5.63
C SER A 86 -4.96 -0.72 6.19
N ASN A 87 -5.04 0.43 5.52
CA ASN A 87 -4.35 1.65 5.94
C ASN A 87 -4.90 2.19 7.26
N ILE A 88 -6.23 2.23 7.43
CA ILE A 88 -6.83 2.72 8.67
C ILE A 88 -6.57 1.77 9.84
N ALA A 89 -6.64 0.45 9.60
CA ALA A 89 -6.33 -0.56 10.62
C ALA A 89 -4.89 -0.43 11.13
N TYR A 90 -3.92 -0.27 10.22
CA TYR A 90 -2.52 -0.09 10.59
C TYR A 90 -2.28 1.20 11.40
N LYS A 91 -2.88 2.32 10.96
CA LYS A 91 -2.80 3.58 11.68
C LYS A 91 -3.44 3.50 13.07
N LEU A 92 -4.58 2.82 13.17
CA LEU A 92 -5.31 2.62 14.42
C LEU A 92 -4.50 1.79 15.42
N ILE A 93 -3.84 0.72 14.97
CA ILE A 93 -2.94 -0.08 15.83
C ILE A 93 -1.81 0.79 16.39
N LYS A 94 -1.17 1.60 15.55
CA LYS A 94 -0.10 2.51 16.00
C LYS A 94 -0.60 3.56 16.99
N LEU A 95 -1.77 4.12 16.73
CA LEU A 95 -2.38 5.14 17.60
C LEU A 95 -2.73 4.55 18.96
N ARG A 96 -3.34 3.35 18.99
CA ARG A 96 -3.64 2.61 20.23
C ARG A 96 -2.39 2.24 21.00
N HIS A 97 -1.35 1.78 20.30
CA HIS A 97 -0.07 1.51 20.94
C HIS A 97 0.51 2.77 21.58
N PHE A 98 0.44 3.92 20.90
CA PHE A 98 0.85 5.20 21.47
C PHE A 98 0.05 5.56 22.73
N LEU A 99 -1.28 5.42 22.70
CA LEU A 99 -2.15 5.70 23.85
C LEU A 99 -1.89 4.74 25.01
N TYR A 100 -1.70 3.44 24.72
CA TYR A 100 -1.47 2.42 25.74
C TYR A 100 -0.11 2.55 26.45
N VAL A 101 0.97 2.73 25.67
CA VAL A 101 2.34 2.80 26.23
C VAL A 101 2.60 4.13 26.95
N ARG A 102 1.83 5.15 26.60
CA ARG A 102 2.05 6.51 27.08
C ARG A 102 0.87 7.04 27.89
N GLU A 103 0.31 6.23 28.76
CA GLU A 103 -0.66 6.68 29.76
C GLU A 103 -0.16 7.87 30.59
N HIS A 104 1.17 8.10 30.62
CA HIS A 104 1.83 9.26 31.22
C HIS A 104 2.20 10.37 30.23
N SER A 105 1.81 10.29 28.96
CA SER A 105 2.29 11.22 27.92
C SER A 105 1.36 12.40 27.64
N VAL A 106 0.39 12.65 28.51
CA VAL A 106 -0.22 13.99 28.60
C VAL A 106 0.87 15.04 28.73
N ASP A 107 1.93 14.75 29.49
CA ASP A 107 3.08 15.63 29.67
C ASP A 107 3.93 15.80 28.38
N ALA A 108 3.94 14.82 27.51
CA ALA A 108 4.75 14.84 26.29
C ALA A 108 4.10 15.63 25.13
N VAL A 109 2.76 15.64 25.06
CA VAL A 109 2.01 16.28 23.95
C VAL A 109 1.05 17.37 24.41
N GLY A 110 0.85 17.52 25.71
CA GLY A 110 -0.13 18.43 26.32
C GLY A 110 -1.56 17.91 26.29
N VAL A 111 -2.38 18.36 27.22
CA VAL A 111 -3.78 17.89 27.46
C VAL A 111 -4.64 18.05 26.21
N CYS A 112 -4.54 19.18 25.51
CA CYS A 112 -5.35 19.45 24.32
C CYS A 112 -5.04 18.46 23.18
N GLN A 113 -3.76 18.20 22.89
CA GLN A 113 -3.33 17.25 21.88
C GLN A 113 -3.72 15.82 22.27
N TYR A 114 -3.56 15.43 23.51
CA TYR A 114 -3.98 14.11 23.98
C TYR A 114 -5.47 13.86 23.76
N SER A 115 -6.33 14.84 24.14
CA SER A 115 -7.77 14.75 23.92
C SER A 115 -8.14 14.60 22.44
N LEU A 116 -7.43 15.31 21.55
CA LEU A 116 -7.62 15.17 20.10
C LEU A 116 -7.18 13.80 19.59
N ILE A 117 -6.11 13.24 20.12
CA ILE A 117 -5.62 11.90 19.75
C ILE A 117 -6.63 10.83 20.18
N VAL A 118 -7.23 10.95 21.37
CA VAL A 118 -8.31 10.05 21.83
C VAL A 118 -9.54 10.17 20.93
N ALA A 119 -9.97 11.40 20.60
CA ALA A 119 -11.07 11.61 19.68
C ALA A 119 -10.78 11.04 18.28
N GLN A 120 -9.55 11.19 17.79
CA GLN A 120 -9.10 10.62 16.54
C GLN A 120 -9.21 9.08 16.53
N GLU A 121 -8.83 8.42 17.62
CA GLU A 121 -8.94 6.96 17.75
C GLU A 121 -10.39 6.50 17.58
N HIS A 122 -11.35 7.13 18.25
CA HIS A 122 -12.77 6.81 18.15
C HIS A 122 -13.32 7.01 16.72
N ILE A 123 -12.96 8.11 16.07
CA ILE A 123 -13.40 8.40 14.69
C ILE A 123 -12.81 7.37 13.73
N MET A 124 -11.53 7.04 13.89
CA MET A 124 -10.86 6.04 13.05
C MET A 124 -11.47 4.64 13.23
N GLN A 125 -11.86 4.26 14.46
CA GLN A 125 -12.55 3.00 14.69
C GLN A 125 -13.91 2.99 14.00
N SER A 126 -14.71 4.04 14.16
CA SER A 126 -16.03 4.16 13.52
C SER A 126 -15.91 4.11 11.97
N TYR A 127 -14.89 4.76 11.43
CA TYR A 127 -14.62 4.72 9.99
C TYR A 127 -14.22 3.31 9.52
N LYS A 128 -13.37 2.62 10.27
CA LYS A 128 -13.00 1.23 10.01
C LYS A 128 -14.25 0.33 9.96
N ASP A 129 -15.16 0.45 10.93
CA ASP A 129 -16.40 -0.34 11.00
C ASP A 129 -17.31 -0.09 9.79
N ILE A 130 -17.36 1.14 9.29
CA ILE A 130 -18.10 1.49 8.06
C ILE A 130 -17.46 0.80 6.84
N LEU A 131 -16.15 0.83 6.71
CA LEU A 131 -15.45 0.17 5.59
C LEU A 131 -15.66 -1.36 5.62
N GLU A 132 -15.63 -1.99 6.78
CA GLU A 132 -15.90 -3.42 6.94
C GLU A 132 -17.35 -3.76 6.51
N LYS A 133 -18.32 -2.96 6.91
CA LYS A 133 -19.71 -3.11 6.44
C LYS A 133 -19.83 -2.93 4.93
N ARG A 134 -19.20 -1.91 4.35
CA ARG A 134 -19.19 -1.72 2.90
C ARG A 134 -18.58 -2.90 2.16
N LEU A 135 -17.49 -3.47 2.70
CA LEU A 135 -16.84 -4.64 2.10
C LEU A 135 -17.77 -5.86 2.13
N SER A 136 -18.49 -6.10 3.22
CA SER A 136 -19.42 -7.22 3.36
C SER A 136 -20.56 -7.18 2.34
N PHE A 137 -21.03 -6.01 1.90
CA PHE A 137 -22.02 -5.90 0.82
C PHE A 137 -21.50 -6.43 -0.52
N PHE A 138 -20.24 -6.22 -0.84
CA PHE A 138 -19.63 -6.78 -2.05
C PHE A 138 -19.49 -8.31 -2.00
N GLU A 139 -19.40 -8.89 -0.83
CA GLU A 139 -19.28 -10.35 -0.65
C GLU A 139 -20.65 -11.04 -0.74
N ASN A 140 -21.69 -10.43 -0.20
CA ASN A 140 -23.04 -10.97 -0.22
C ASN A 140 -23.69 -10.90 -1.62
N THR A 141 -23.45 -9.84 -2.40
CA THR A 141 -23.94 -9.72 -3.78
C THR A 141 -23.32 -10.73 -4.74
N CYS A 142 -22.13 -11.24 -4.47
CA CYS A 142 -21.53 -12.31 -5.26
C CYS A 142 -22.21 -13.68 -5.02
N SER A 143 -22.82 -13.90 -3.85
CA SER A 143 -23.47 -15.17 -3.48
C SER A 143 -24.86 -15.31 -4.13
N GLU A 144 -25.59 -14.22 -4.33
CA GLU A 144 -26.93 -14.23 -4.93
C GLU A 144 -26.90 -14.48 -6.45
N ASN A 145 -25.89 -13.98 -7.14
CA ASN A 145 -25.76 -14.16 -8.59
C ASN A 145 -25.32 -15.59 -9.00
N SER A 146 -24.85 -16.41 -8.08
CA SER A 146 -24.51 -17.82 -8.33
C SER A 146 -25.74 -18.75 -8.27
N SER A 147 -26.87 -18.29 -7.72
CA SER A 147 -28.08 -19.09 -7.52
C SER A 147 -29.12 -18.94 -8.64
N ILE A 148 -28.89 -18.06 -9.61
CA ILE A 148 -29.88 -17.77 -10.69
C ILE A 148 -29.52 -18.49 -12.01
N LYS A 149 -28.48 -19.29 -12.06
CA LYS A 149 -28.15 -20.13 -13.22
C LYS A 149 -28.40 -21.61 -12.89
N LYS A 150 -29.69 -22.00 -12.88
CA LYS A 150 -30.13 -23.38 -13.09
C LYS A 150 -31.32 -23.37 -14.02
#